data_de7328aeb0c3e48c381a353c2fb751bd
#
_entry.id   de7328aeb0c3e48c381a353c2fb751bd
#
_cell.length_a   1.000
_cell.length_b   1.000
_cell.length_c   1.000
_cell.angle_alpha   90.00
_cell.angle_beta   90.00
_cell.angle_gamma   90.00
#
_symmetry.space_group_name_H-M   'P 1'
#
loop_
_entity.id
_entity.type
_entity.pdbx_description
1 polymer ?
#
loop_
_entity_poly.entity_id
_entity_poly.type
_entity_poly.pdbx_seq_one_letter_code
_entity_poly.pdbx_strand_id
1 'polypeptide(L)'
;MVDLHSITVPQDPVELRFQTRALAAVLLAAGIDPDKTTLFVQSHVTAHAEGCWLLNCVTPLGWLQRMTQFKDKSAKQESVGVGLLDYPVLQAADILLYDAHEVPVGEDQKQHIELTRDIAQRFNHLYEEEFFVIPEPRIPQSGARLMGLDDPTVKM
;
A
#
# COMPACT_ATOMS: atom_id res chain seq x y z
N MET A 1 -2.82 -7.57 -7.24
CA MET A 1 -1.49 -8.08 -6.78
C MET A 1 -0.51 -6.91 -6.83
N VAL A 2 0.12 -6.59 -5.70
CA VAL A 2 0.87 -5.34 -5.45
C VAL A 2 2.38 -5.50 -5.74
N ASP A 3 2.71 -5.82 -6.98
CA ASP A 3 4.09 -6.07 -7.43
C ASP A 3 5.00 -4.82 -7.37
N LEU A 4 4.45 -3.61 -7.53
CA LEU A 4 5.23 -2.37 -7.36
C LEU A 4 5.70 -2.17 -5.90
N HIS A 5 4.88 -2.55 -4.91
CA HIS A 5 5.32 -2.54 -3.51
C HIS A 5 6.41 -3.58 -3.24
N SER A 6 6.35 -4.73 -3.91
CA SER A 6 7.34 -5.80 -3.72
C SER A 6 8.76 -5.37 -4.11
N ILE A 7 8.92 -4.53 -5.15
CA ILE A 7 10.23 -4.07 -5.62
C ILE A 7 10.87 -2.95 -4.78
N THR A 8 10.23 -2.54 -3.69
CA THR A 8 10.85 -1.63 -2.69
C THR A 8 12.03 -2.25 -1.96
N VAL A 9 12.17 -3.57 -2.06
CA VAL A 9 13.33 -4.36 -1.64
C VAL A 9 13.82 -5.20 -2.81
N PRO A 10 15.10 -5.62 -2.83
CA PRO A 10 15.62 -6.46 -3.91
C PRO A 10 14.79 -7.73 -4.13
N GLN A 11 14.45 -8.00 -5.39
CA GLN A 11 13.66 -9.15 -5.81
C GLN A 11 14.38 -9.88 -6.97
N ASP A 12 14.31 -11.20 -6.99
CA ASP A 12 14.60 -11.96 -8.21
C ASP A 12 13.43 -11.80 -9.19
N PRO A 13 13.65 -11.35 -10.44
CA PRO A 13 12.55 -11.09 -11.38
C PRO A 13 11.76 -12.35 -11.79
N VAL A 14 12.40 -13.51 -11.80
CA VAL A 14 11.75 -14.78 -12.14
C VAL A 14 10.84 -15.22 -11.00
N GLU A 15 11.36 -15.13 -9.77
CA GLU A 15 10.62 -15.45 -8.57
C GLU A 15 9.44 -14.50 -8.36
N LEU A 16 9.63 -13.18 -8.51
CA LEU A 16 8.55 -12.19 -8.40
C LEU A 16 7.40 -12.49 -9.38
N ARG A 17 7.73 -12.86 -10.63
CA ARG A 17 6.73 -13.24 -11.64
C ARG A 17 6.00 -14.51 -11.24
N PHE A 18 6.71 -15.49 -10.70
CA PHE A 18 6.11 -16.73 -10.23
C PHE A 18 5.17 -16.46 -9.05
N GLN A 19 5.61 -15.73 -8.03
CA GLN A 19 4.83 -15.40 -6.84
C GLN A 19 3.59 -14.58 -7.16
N THR A 20 3.68 -13.64 -8.09
CA THR A 20 2.52 -12.85 -8.54
C THR A 20 1.43 -13.75 -9.12
N ARG A 21 1.81 -14.76 -9.94
CA ARG A 21 0.87 -15.73 -10.52
C ARG A 21 0.35 -16.70 -9.46
N ALA A 22 1.22 -17.17 -8.57
CA ALA A 22 0.84 -18.06 -7.48
C ALA A 22 -0.19 -17.40 -6.55
N LEU A 23 0.00 -16.12 -6.22
CA LEU A 23 -0.97 -15.35 -5.44
C LEU A 23 -2.33 -15.25 -6.14
N ALA A 24 -2.35 -14.99 -7.45
CA ALA A 24 -3.60 -14.99 -8.21
C ALA A 24 -4.31 -16.35 -8.15
N ALA A 25 -3.56 -17.44 -8.29
CA ALA A 25 -4.13 -18.80 -8.18
C ALA A 25 -4.70 -19.08 -6.78
N VAL A 26 -4.01 -18.65 -5.72
CA VAL A 26 -4.48 -18.80 -4.33
C VAL A 26 -5.76 -17.99 -4.10
N LEU A 27 -5.83 -16.76 -4.59
CA LEU A 27 -7.04 -15.91 -4.44
C LEU A 27 -8.25 -16.54 -5.15
N LEU A 28 -8.08 -17.07 -6.36
CA LEU A 28 -9.13 -17.79 -7.09
C LEU A 28 -9.54 -19.06 -6.36
N ALA A 29 -8.58 -19.86 -5.86
CA ALA A 29 -8.85 -21.06 -5.08
C ALA A 29 -9.56 -20.77 -3.74
N ALA A 30 -9.29 -19.61 -3.14
CA ALA A 30 -9.96 -19.14 -1.93
C ALA A 30 -11.40 -18.64 -2.18
N GLY A 31 -11.85 -18.60 -3.45
CA GLY A 31 -13.23 -18.28 -3.80
C GLY A 31 -13.44 -16.88 -4.37
N ILE A 32 -12.40 -16.16 -4.73
CA ILE A 32 -12.54 -14.91 -5.52
C ILE A 32 -13.14 -15.30 -6.88
N ASP A 33 -14.32 -14.79 -7.17
CA ASP A 33 -15.04 -14.99 -8.41
C ASP A 33 -14.63 -13.90 -9.44
N PRO A 34 -13.90 -14.24 -10.52
CA PRO A 34 -13.41 -13.26 -11.48
C PRO A 34 -14.53 -12.59 -12.28
N ASP A 35 -15.73 -13.17 -12.32
CA ASP A 35 -16.89 -12.57 -12.98
C ASP A 35 -17.54 -11.46 -12.12
N LYS A 36 -17.23 -11.44 -10.83
CA LYS A 36 -17.76 -10.46 -9.86
C LYS A 36 -16.70 -9.52 -9.29
N THR A 37 -15.43 -9.90 -9.34
CA THR A 37 -14.32 -9.18 -8.71
C THR A 37 -13.19 -8.97 -9.71
N THR A 38 -12.81 -7.74 -9.93
CA THR A 38 -11.66 -7.42 -10.79
C THR A 38 -10.36 -7.81 -10.08
N LEU A 39 -9.63 -8.77 -10.65
CA LEU A 39 -8.33 -9.19 -10.17
C LEU A 39 -7.26 -8.75 -11.18
N PHE A 40 -6.30 -7.94 -10.75
CA PHE A 40 -5.28 -7.39 -11.64
C PHE A 40 -3.91 -7.31 -10.97
N VAL A 41 -2.86 -7.16 -11.78
CA VAL A 41 -1.50 -6.84 -11.34
C VAL A 41 -1.36 -5.33 -11.30
N GLN A 42 -0.90 -4.77 -10.20
CA GLN A 42 -0.81 -3.32 -9.95
C GLN A 42 -0.03 -2.60 -11.07
N SER A 43 1.12 -3.14 -11.48
CA SER A 43 1.94 -2.55 -12.56
C SER A 43 1.27 -2.53 -13.93
N HIS A 44 0.22 -3.33 -14.15
CA HIS A 44 -0.54 -3.30 -15.40
C HIS A 44 -1.54 -2.15 -15.48
N VAL A 45 -1.76 -1.45 -14.39
CA VAL A 45 -2.59 -0.23 -14.31
C VAL A 45 -1.66 0.95 -14.02
N THR A 46 -1.17 1.61 -15.06
CA THR A 46 -0.14 2.67 -14.97
C THR A 46 -0.53 3.83 -14.07
N ALA A 47 -1.84 4.07 -13.91
CA ALA A 47 -2.37 5.11 -13.05
C ALA A 47 -1.88 5.03 -11.58
N HIS A 48 -1.54 3.85 -11.06
CA HIS A 48 -0.97 3.71 -9.73
C HIS A 48 0.38 4.44 -9.60
N ALA A 49 1.29 4.20 -10.56
CA ALA A 49 2.60 4.84 -10.58
C ALA A 49 2.50 6.34 -10.93
N GLU A 50 1.63 6.71 -11.86
CA GLU A 50 1.36 8.10 -12.23
C GLU A 50 0.74 8.87 -11.07
N GLY A 51 -0.27 8.29 -10.41
CA GLY A 51 -0.91 8.85 -9.22
C GLY A 51 0.09 9.02 -8.07
N CYS A 52 0.94 8.02 -7.83
CA CYS A 52 2.02 8.14 -6.86
C CYS A 52 2.93 9.34 -7.16
N TRP A 53 3.36 9.52 -8.41
CA TRP A 53 4.18 10.66 -8.80
C TRP A 53 3.48 12.01 -8.54
N LEU A 54 2.22 12.14 -8.92
CA LEU A 54 1.44 13.36 -8.70
C LEU A 54 1.28 13.67 -7.21
N LEU A 55 0.97 12.65 -6.39
CA LEU A 55 0.85 12.80 -4.96
C LEU A 55 2.18 13.12 -4.28
N ASN A 56 3.29 12.59 -4.78
CA ASN A 56 4.64 12.95 -4.32
C ASN A 56 4.93 14.44 -4.45
N CYS A 57 4.45 15.08 -5.52
CA CYS A 57 4.65 16.51 -5.73
C CYS A 57 3.96 17.39 -4.68
N VAL A 58 2.97 16.86 -3.98
CA VAL A 58 2.24 17.59 -2.93
C VAL A 58 2.52 17.06 -1.51
N THR A 59 3.21 15.94 -1.37
CA THR A 59 3.51 15.30 -0.07
C THR A 59 4.80 15.87 0.53
N PRO A 60 4.76 16.48 1.73
CA PRO A 60 5.97 16.94 2.39
C PRO A 60 6.91 15.78 2.75
N LEU A 61 8.19 15.86 2.35
CA LEU A 61 9.21 14.86 2.65
C LEU A 61 9.29 14.48 4.14
N GLY A 62 9.14 15.46 5.03
CA GLY A 62 9.15 15.22 6.47
C GLY A 62 8.04 14.32 6.99
N TRP A 63 6.92 14.17 6.26
CA TRP A 63 5.87 13.21 6.63
C TRP A 63 6.35 11.78 6.44
N LEU A 64 7.00 11.49 5.32
CA LEU A 64 7.54 10.17 4.99
C LEU A 64 8.69 9.78 5.93
N GLN A 65 9.57 10.72 6.25
CA GLN A 65 10.68 10.49 7.18
C GLN A 65 10.25 10.18 8.61
N ARG A 66 9.03 10.58 9.00
CA ARG A 66 8.45 10.27 10.32
C ARG A 66 7.78 8.91 10.41
N MET A 67 7.53 8.24 9.27
CA MET A 67 6.91 6.91 9.25
C MET A 67 7.72 5.89 10.04
N THR A 68 7.08 5.20 10.98
CA THR A 68 7.76 4.22 11.85
C THR A 68 8.34 3.07 11.05
N GLN A 69 7.59 2.54 10.08
CA GLN A 69 8.07 1.44 9.24
C GLN A 69 9.29 1.82 8.39
N PHE A 70 9.37 3.07 7.93
CA PHE A 70 10.58 3.54 7.23
C PHE A 70 11.80 3.50 8.15
N LYS A 71 11.67 4.02 9.39
CA LYS A 71 12.75 4.03 10.37
C LYS A 71 13.23 2.61 10.72
N ASP A 72 12.28 1.71 10.95
CA ASP A 72 12.57 0.32 11.34
C ASP A 72 13.25 -0.48 10.22
N LYS A 73 12.77 -0.30 8.97
CA LYS A 73 13.30 -1.03 7.82
C LYS A 73 14.62 -0.45 7.33
N SER A 74 14.77 0.88 7.32
CA SER A 74 16.01 1.55 6.89
C SER A 74 17.19 1.24 7.81
N ALA A 75 16.95 1.12 9.12
CA ALA A 75 18.00 0.76 10.09
C ALA A 75 18.59 -0.65 9.87
N LYS A 76 17.94 -1.51 9.10
CA LYS A 76 18.35 -2.90 8.84
C LYS A 76 19.04 -3.09 7.49
N GLN A 77 19.21 -2.04 6.69
CA GLN A 77 19.73 -2.11 5.34
C GLN A 77 21.01 -1.25 5.22
N GLU A 78 22.03 -1.76 4.55
CA GLU A 78 23.25 -1.00 4.23
C GLU A 78 22.97 0.10 3.18
N SER A 79 22.06 -0.16 2.26
CA SER A 79 21.64 0.79 1.22
C SER A 79 20.12 0.82 1.14
N VAL A 80 19.57 2.00 1.30
CA VAL A 80 18.11 2.23 1.33
C VAL A 80 17.68 2.88 0.02
N GLY A 81 16.88 2.15 -0.75
CA GLY A 81 16.28 2.70 -1.97
C GLY A 81 15.19 3.74 -1.66
N VAL A 82 15.03 4.73 -2.54
CA VAL A 82 13.99 5.77 -2.38
C VAL A 82 12.59 5.15 -2.32
N GLY A 83 12.34 4.04 -3.02
CA GLY A 83 11.05 3.34 -2.97
C GLY A 83 10.65 2.90 -1.56
N LEU A 84 11.61 2.61 -0.67
CA LEU A 84 11.33 2.27 0.72
C LEU A 84 10.81 3.49 1.52
N LEU A 85 11.24 4.70 1.17
CA LEU A 85 10.72 5.94 1.74
C LEU A 85 9.36 6.29 1.14
N ASP A 86 9.15 5.99 -0.14
CA ASP A 86 8.09 6.51 -0.99
C ASP A 86 6.86 5.59 -1.10
N TYR A 87 6.99 4.29 -0.79
CA TYR A 87 5.85 3.36 -0.94
C TYR A 87 4.58 3.77 -0.18
N PRO A 88 4.60 4.54 0.92
CA PRO A 88 3.35 5.00 1.53
C PRO A 88 2.56 5.95 0.63
N VAL A 89 3.22 6.69 -0.27
CA VAL A 89 2.55 7.54 -1.27
C VAL A 89 1.97 6.67 -2.40
N LEU A 90 2.68 5.62 -2.81
CA LEU A 90 2.12 4.62 -3.74
C LEU A 90 0.88 3.94 -3.14
N GLN A 91 0.90 3.60 -1.85
CA GLN A 91 -0.27 3.06 -1.15
C GLN A 91 -1.42 4.08 -1.10
N ALA A 92 -1.12 5.36 -0.89
CA ALA A 92 -2.13 6.41 -0.98
C ALA A 92 -2.76 6.47 -2.38
N ALA A 93 -1.95 6.37 -3.45
CA ALA A 93 -2.45 6.31 -4.82
C ALA A 93 -3.35 5.08 -5.04
N ASP A 94 -2.95 3.89 -4.54
CA ASP A 94 -3.74 2.66 -4.63
C ASP A 94 -5.15 2.80 -4.02
N ILE A 95 -5.30 3.66 -3.02
CA ILE A 95 -6.56 3.91 -2.32
C ILE A 95 -7.37 5.03 -2.98
N LEU A 96 -6.72 6.16 -3.23
CA LEU A 96 -7.38 7.38 -3.70
C LEU A 96 -7.86 7.29 -5.15
N LEU A 97 -7.22 6.49 -6.00
CA LEU A 97 -7.66 6.23 -7.37
C LEU A 97 -9.06 5.59 -7.48
N TYR A 98 -9.54 4.98 -6.41
CA TYR A 98 -10.79 4.22 -6.40
C TYR A 98 -11.88 4.85 -5.53
N ASP A 99 -11.70 6.09 -5.07
CA ASP A 99 -12.63 6.81 -4.21
C ASP A 99 -13.09 5.99 -2.98
N ALA A 100 -12.15 5.25 -2.39
CA ALA A 100 -12.44 4.37 -1.27
C ALA A 100 -12.86 5.18 -0.04
N HIS A 101 -14.08 4.96 0.46
CA HIS A 101 -14.57 5.58 1.68
C HIS A 101 -14.02 4.90 2.94
N GLU A 102 -13.80 3.60 2.87
CA GLU A 102 -13.33 2.77 3.98
C GLU A 102 -12.25 1.81 3.50
N VAL A 103 -11.20 1.64 4.28
CA VAL A 103 -10.09 0.75 3.97
C VAL A 103 -9.91 -0.26 5.11
N PRO A 104 -10.27 -1.53 4.91
CA PRO A 104 -10.01 -2.58 5.89
C PRO A 104 -8.51 -2.83 6.00
N VAL A 105 -7.95 -2.62 7.19
CA VAL A 105 -6.50 -2.77 7.43
C VAL A 105 -6.21 -3.35 8.81
N GLY A 106 -5.04 -3.96 8.97
CA GLY A 106 -4.49 -4.30 10.27
C GLY A 106 -4.01 -3.06 11.04
N GLU A 107 -3.85 -3.18 12.35
CA GLU A 107 -3.39 -2.07 13.22
C GLU A 107 -2.07 -1.44 12.76
N ASP A 108 -1.16 -2.25 12.19
CA ASP A 108 0.14 -1.79 11.69
C ASP A 108 0.06 -0.92 10.43
N GLN A 109 -1.09 -0.88 9.75
CA GLN A 109 -1.33 -0.05 8.58
C GLN A 109 -2.06 1.26 8.91
N LYS A 110 -2.45 1.47 10.17
CA LYS A 110 -3.17 2.66 10.59
C LYS A 110 -2.44 3.94 10.20
N GLN A 111 -1.13 4.03 10.49
CA GLN A 111 -0.31 5.20 10.16
C GLN A 111 -0.27 5.48 8.65
N HIS A 112 -0.32 4.45 7.80
CA HIS A 112 -0.36 4.62 6.36
C HIS A 112 -1.70 5.21 5.88
N ILE A 113 -2.81 4.78 6.50
CA ILE A 113 -4.12 5.36 6.18
C ILE A 113 -4.23 6.81 6.68
N GLU A 114 -3.67 7.12 7.86
CA GLU A 114 -3.58 8.50 8.35
C GLU A 114 -2.78 9.38 7.37
N LEU A 115 -1.63 8.90 6.88
CA LEU A 115 -0.88 9.61 5.85
C LEU A 115 -1.67 9.79 4.54
N THR A 116 -2.40 8.76 4.10
CA THR A 116 -3.27 8.84 2.91
C THR A 116 -4.32 9.94 3.07
N ARG A 117 -4.94 10.03 4.25
CA ARG A 117 -5.91 11.08 4.60
C ARG A 117 -5.27 12.47 4.55
N ASP A 118 -4.10 12.63 5.17
CA ASP A 118 -3.36 13.89 5.17
C ASP A 118 -3.01 14.35 3.75
N ILE A 119 -2.57 13.42 2.90
CA ILE A 119 -2.27 13.69 1.48
C ILE A 119 -3.53 14.14 0.74
N ALA A 120 -4.63 13.41 0.89
CA ALA A 120 -5.91 13.74 0.23
C ALA A 120 -6.45 15.10 0.68
N GLN A 121 -6.45 15.37 1.99
CA GLN A 121 -6.86 16.67 2.54
C GLN A 121 -5.98 17.81 2.03
N ARG A 122 -4.65 17.59 2.01
CA ARG A 122 -3.71 18.58 1.50
C ARG A 122 -3.93 18.86 0.01
N PHE A 123 -4.16 17.81 -0.80
CA PHE A 123 -4.45 17.96 -2.22
C PHE A 123 -5.72 18.78 -2.43
N ASN A 124 -6.83 18.38 -1.78
CA ASN A 124 -8.10 19.09 -1.85
C ASN A 124 -7.97 20.57 -1.44
N HIS A 125 -7.21 20.83 -0.37
CA HIS A 125 -6.96 22.20 0.08
C HIS A 125 -6.12 23.02 -0.92
N LEU A 126 -5.07 22.43 -1.50
CA LEU A 126 -4.18 23.13 -2.43
C LEU A 126 -4.88 23.53 -3.74
N TYR A 127 -5.84 22.71 -4.17
CA TYR A 127 -6.59 22.95 -5.41
C TYR A 127 -7.99 23.54 -5.18
N GLU A 128 -8.34 23.81 -3.90
CA GLU A 128 -9.63 24.38 -3.50
C GLU A 128 -10.84 23.59 -4.03
N GLU A 129 -10.70 22.26 -4.09
CA GLU A 129 -11.70 21.32 -4.61
C GLU A 129 -11.74 20.05 -3.77
N GLU A 130 -12.93 19.49 -3.53
CA GLU A 130 -13.11 18.16 -2.93
C GLU A 130 -12.89 17.06 -3.98
N PHE A 131 -11.65 16.96 -4.48
CA PHE A 131 -11.29 16.03 -5.54
C PHE A 131 -11.17 14.58 -5.02
N PHE A 132 -10.48 14.39 -3.90
CA PHE A 132 -10.32 13.07 -3.29
C PHE A 132 -11.30 12.86 -2.15
N VAL A 133 -11.91 11.66 -2.11
CA VAL A 133 -12.59 11.16 -0.92
C VAL A 133 -11.57 10.90 0.19
N ILE A 134 -11.87 11.33 1.42
CA ILE A 134 -11.00 11.11 2.58
C ILE A 134 -11.32 9.73 3.18
N PRO A 135 -10.46 8.71 3.03
CA PRO A 135 -10.78 7.35 3.46
C PRO A 135 -10.73 7.20 4.98
N GLU A 136 -11.53 6.28 5.52
CA GLU A 136 -11.50 5.91 6.94
C GLU A 136 -10.89 4.52 7.13
N PRO A 137 -9.96 4.33 8.10
CA PRO A 137 -9.45 3.00 8.41
C PRO A 137 -10.51 2.15 9.11
N ARG A 138 -10.72 0.92 8.63
CA ARG A 138 -11.55 -0.09 9.28
C ARG A 138 -10.67 -1.16 9.89
N ILE A 139 -10.36 -1.01 11.17
CA ILE A 139 -9.55 -1.97 11.93
C ILE A 139 -10.50 -2.95 12.62
N PRO A 140 -10.45 -4.26 12.30
CA PRO A 140 -11.33 -5.24 12.91
C PRO A 140 -11.01 -5.39 14.41
N GLN A 141 -12.03 -5.56 15.23
CA GLN A 141 -11.87 -5.76 16.68
C GLN A 141 -11.16 -7.08 17.03
N SER A 142 -11.31 -8.10 16.16
CA SER A 142 -10.62 -9.38 16.26
C SER A 142 -9.83 -9.65 14.98
N GLY A 143 -8.61 -10.20 15.09
CA GLY A 143 -7.75 -10.45 13.94
C GLY A 143 -7.06 -9.19 13.39
N ALA A 144 -7.04 -8.10 14.13
CA ALA A 144 -6.33 -6.87 13.74
C ALA A 144 -4.81 -7.08 13.57
N ARG A 145 -4.27 -8.15 14.13
CA ARG A 145 -2.89 -8.59 13.98
C ARG A 145 -2.88 -10.06 13.61
N LEU A 146 -2.49 -10.37 12.38
CA LEU A 146 -2.31 -11.75 11.93
C LEU A 146 -0.92 -12.24 12.31
N MET A 147 -0.88 -13.44 12.88
CA MET A 147 0.35 -14.12 13.25
C MET A 147 0.68 -15.21 12.22
N GLY A 148 1.95 -15.58 12.11
CA GLY A 148 2.39 -16.63 11.20
C GLY A 148 1.65 -17.95 11.42
N LEU A 149 1.33 -18.65 10.35
CA LEU A 149 0.67 -19.95 10.41
C LEU A 149 1.62 -21.04 10.91
N ASP A 150 2.90 -20.87 10.63
CA ASP A 150 3.98 -21.80 11.00
C ASP A 150 4.53 -21.49 12.40
N ASP A 151 4.53 -20.21 12.79
CA ASP A 151 4.95 -19.75 14.13
C ASP A 151 4.02 -18.63 14.60
N PRO A 152 3.09 -18.94 15.52
CA PRO A 152 2.14 -17.97 16.05
C PRO A 152 2.76 -16.89 16.96
N THR A 153 4.05 -16.95 17.24
CA THR A 153 4.77 -15.92 18.00
C THR A 153 5.34 -14.82 17.11
N VAL A 154 5.44 -15.10 15.81
CA VAL A 154 5.96 -14.17 14.80
C VAL A 154 4.80 -13.55 14.01
N LYS A 155 4.87 -12.26 13.74
CA LYS A 155 3.90 -11.57 12.87
C LYS A 155 4.02 -12.09 11.43
N MET A 156 2.87 -12.34 10.80
CA MET A 156 2.79 -12.68 9.38
C MET A 156 3.26 -11.50 8.52
#